data_5bbf8f69c149b0da4dc331439ff78fc5
#
_entry.id   5bbf8f69c149b0da4dc331439ff78fc5
#
_cell.length_a   1.000
_cell.length_b   1.000
_cell.length_c   1.000
_cell.angle_alpha   90.00
_cell.angle_beta   90.00
_cell.angle_gamma   90.00
#
_symmetry.space_group_name_H-M   'P 1'
#
loop_
_entity.id
_entity.type
_entity.pdbx_description
1 polymer ?
#
loop_
_entity_poly.entity_id
_entity_poly.type
_entity_poly.pdbx_seq_one_letter_code
_entity_poly.pdbx_strand_id
1 'polypeptide(L)'
;MWDHPAHLQRLRYRAPYFIADALARASGARHRNLVALDAGCGTGLCGPLIRPYVGRLVGVDLSSGMLERAKARDVYDELYHGELVAYLDSAPDTFDLIASADTLIYFGPLDDVLQAAHRAMRTGGLLIFNVEEGRERRGATGYRLQQRARYSHSHGYLRRALRAAGFGVLAIESAALRLESGRPVAGLVATSEKMEGSAIRTPLSQRLRAARMKIRRIASSIRQRV
;
A
#
# COMPACT_ATOMS: atom_id res chain seq x y z
N MET A 1 8.40 23.75 -2.81
CA MET A 1 7.30 23.08 -2.09
C MET A 1 7.07 21.74 -2.77
N TRP A 2 7.21 20.63 -2.06
CA TRP A 2 7.40 19.30 -2.64
C TRP A 2 6.16 18.77 -3.39
N ASP A 3 4.97 19.11 -2.92
CA ASP A 3 3.66 18.68 -3.46
C ASP A 3 2.98 19.69 -4.39
N HIS A 4 3.70 20.73 -4.80
CA HIS A 4 3.16 21.68 -5.78
C HIS A 4 2.87 20.98 -7.11
N PRO A 5 1.69 21.15 -7.74
CA PRO A 5 1.29 20.42 -8.94
C PRO A 5 2.32 20.45 -10.07
N ALA A 6 2.92 21.62 -10.34
CA ALA A 6 3.96 21.75 -11.37
C ALA A 6 5.24 20.95 -11.03
N HIS A 7 5.57 20.79 -9.73
CA HIS A 7 6.72 19.98 -9.31
C HIS A 7 6.42 18.48 -9.49
N LEU A 8 5.25 18.03 -9.08
CA LEU A 8 4.81 16.64 -9.26
C LEU A 8 4.72 16.25 -10.75
N GLN A 9 4.22 17.16 -11.59
CA GLN A 9 4.18 16.97 -13.04
C GLN A 9 5.59 16.86 -13.63
N ARG A 10 6.53 17.73 -13.23
CA ARG A 10 7.92 17.67 -13.68
C ARG A 10 8.61 16.37 -13.26
N LEU A 11 8.33 15.89 -12.07
CA LEU A 11 8.81 14.60 -11.58
C LEU A 11 8.06 13.42 -12.21
N ARG A 12 6.96 13.63 -12.89
CA ARG A 12 6.05 12.55 -13.32
C ARG A 12 5.78 11.57 -12.17
N TYR A 13 5.46 12.12 -10.99
CA TYR A 13 5.29 11.34 -9.78
C TYR A 13 4.03 10.46 -9.86
N ARG A 14 4.21 9.15 -9.84
CA ARG A 14 3.14 8.17 -10.10
C ARG A 14 2.93 7.14 -9.00
N ALA A 15 3.72 7.12 -7.92
CA ALA A 15 3.60 6.13 -6.87
C ALA A 15 2.15 6.00 -6.32
N PRO A 16 1.42 7.08 -5.98
CA PRO A 16 0.03 6.97 -5.53
C PRO A 16 -0.90 6.28 -6.53
N TYR A 17 -0.71 6.52 -7.82
CA TYR A 17 -1.54 5.90 -8.87
C TYR A 17 -1.27 4.39 -9.00
N PHE A 18 -0.02 3.95 -8.87
CA PHE A 18 0.30 2.52 -8.85
C PHE A 18 -0.30 1.80 -7.66
N ILE A 19 -0.33 2.44 -6.47
CA ILE A 19 -1.02 1.92 -5.29
C ILE A 19 -2.53 1.78 -5.57
N ALA A 20 -3.15 2.81 -6.12
CA ALA A 20 -4.58 2.79 -6.45
C ALA A 20 -4.93 1.74 -7.52
N ASP A 21 -4.10 1.61 -8.57
CA ASP A 21 -4.27 0.59 -9.60
C ASP A 21 -4.14 -0.83 -9.03
N ALA A 22 -3.16 -1.06 -8.14
CA ALA A 22 -2.98 -2.34 -7.45
C ALA A 22 -4.19 -2.65 -6.54
N LEU A 23 -4.69 -1.65 -5.80
CA LEU A 23 -5.90 -1.76 -4.99
C LEU A 23 -7.11 -2.11 -5.85
N ALA A 24 -7.33 -1.42 -6.96
CA ALA A 24 -8.44 -1.68 -7.88
C ALA A 24 -8.41 -3.10 -8.44
N ARG A 25 -7.22 -3.62 -8.79
CA ARG A 25 -7.06 -5.00 -9.26
C ARG A 25 -7.32 -6.04 -8.18
N ALA A 26 -6.86 -5.78 -6.95
CA ALA A 26 -6.97 -6.72 -5.84
C ALA A 26 -8.39 -6.74 -5.24
N SER A 27 -9.02 -5.58 -5.04
CA SER A 27 -10.31 -5.47 -4.37
C SER A 27 -11.50 -5.62 -5.31
N GLY A 28 -11.36 -5.28 -6.57
CA GLY A 28 -12.37 -5.47 -7.63
C GLY A 28 -13.68 -4.67 -7.50
N ALA A 29 -14.04 -4.17 -6.33
CA ALA A 29 -15.22 -3.36 -6.07
C ALA A 29 -14.97 -2.39 -4.90
N ARG A 30 -15.72 -1.30 -4.86
CA ARG A 30 -15.68 -0.33 -3.75
C ARG A 30 -16.40 -0.92 -2.54
N HIS A 31 -15.71 -1.00 -1.40
CA HIS A 31 -16.26 -1.52 -0.16
C HIS A 31 -16.25 -0.45 0.92
N ARG A 32 -17.40 0.18 1.15
CA ARG A 32 -17.55 1.27 2.14
C ARG A 32 -17.33 0.83 3.60
N ASN A 33 -17.17 -0.45 3.86
CA ASN A 33 -16.99 -0.98 5.22
C ASN A 33 -15.53 -1.31 5.55
N LEU A 34 -14.57 -1.09 4.64
CA LEU A 34 -13.16 -1.34 4.91
C LEU A 34 -12.55 -0.20 5.71
N VAL A 35 -11.69 -0.55 6.66
CA VAL A 35 -10.84 0.39 7.40
C VAL A 35 -9.46 0.36 6.76
N ALA A 36 -8.99 1.52 6.30
CA ALA A 36 -7.72 1.65 5.62
C ALA A 36 -6.75 2.57 6.36
N LEU A 37 -5.47 2.23 6.29
CA LEU A 37 -4.36 3.08 6.68
C LEU A 37 -3.58 3.53 5.43
N ASP A 38 -3.38 4.82 5.29
CA ASP A 38 -2.37 5.43 4.42
C ASP A 38 -1.09 5.64 5.26
N ALA A 39 -0.16 4.69 5.14
CA ALA A 39 1.02 4.56 5.97
C ALA A 39 2.17 5.44 5.44
N GLY A 40 2.49 6.52 6.16
CA GLY A 40 3.34 7.61 5.68
C GLY A 40 2.60 8.45 4.66
N CYS A 41 1.43 8.97 5.02
CA CYS A 41 0.51 9.63 4.10
C CYS A 41 1.05 10.93 3.50
N GLY A 42 2.10 11.52 4.11
CA GLY A 42 2.70 12.76 3.65
C GLY A 42 1.66 13.87 3.51
N THR A 43 1.60 14.50 2.35
CA THR A 43 0.61 15.54 2.03
C THR A 43 -0.73 14.98 1.55
N GLY A 44 -0.97 13.68 1.70
CA GLY A 44 -2.24 13.01 1.43
C GLY A 44 -2.52 12.73 -0.04
N LEU A 45 -1.50 12.53 -0.88
CA LEU A 45 -1.71 12.29 -2.33
C LEU A 45 -2.41 10.96 -2.64
N CYS A 46 -2.26 9.94 -1.79
CA CYS A 46 -2.97 8.68 -1.90
C CYS A 46 -4.43 8.77 -1.47
N GLY A 47 -4.73 9.63 -0.50
CA GLY A 47 -6.05 9.71 0.13
C GLY A 47 -7.22 9.76 -0.85
N PRO A 48 -7.29 10.72 -1.81
CA PRO A 48 -8.38 10.79 -2.78
C PRO A 48 -8.52 9.56 -3.67
N LEU A 49 -7.40 8.84 -3.90
CA LEU A 49 -7.38 7.64 -4.74
C LEU A 49 -7.84 6.39 -3.98
N ILE A 50 -7.61 6.33 -2.67
CA ILE A 50 -8.01 5.23 -1.78
C ILE A 50 -9.45 5.41 -1.29
N ARG A 51 -9.85 6.65 -0.96
CA ARG A 51 -11.15 6.98 -0.37
C ARG A 51 -12.36 6.32 -1.05
N PRO A 52 -12.44 6.22 -2.40
CA PRO A 52 -13.57 5.58 -3.05
C PRO A 52 -13.76 4.09 -2.74
N TYR A 53 -12.73 3.43 -2.20
CA TYR A 53 -12.72 1.98 -1.92
C TYR A 53 -13.03 1.64 -0.47
N VAL A 54 -13.00 2.63 0.46
CA VAL A 54 -13.03 2.38 1.91
C VAL A 54 -14.10 3.20 2.63
N GLY A 55 -14.53 2.72 3.78
CA GLY A 55 -15.48 3.43 4.67
C GLY A 55 -14.78 4.36 5.63
N ARG A 56 -13.60 3.97 6.14
CA ARG A 56 -12.76 4.76 7.04
C ARG A 56 -11.33 4.79 6.53
N LEU A 57 -10.76 5.98 6.44
CA LEU A 57 -9.39 6.24 6.00
C LEU A 57 -8.63 6.97 7.09
N VAL A 58 -7.57 6.35 7.60
CA VAL A 58 -6.65 6.93 8.57
C VAL A 58 -5.33 7.23 7.87
N GLY A 59 -4.71 8.35 8.17
CA GLY A 59 -3.37 8.70 7.72
C GLY A 59 -2.39 8.79 8.89
N VAL A 60 -1.17 8.29 8.73
CA VAL A 60 -0.08 8.48 9.70
C VAL A 60 1.14 9.05 9.00
N ASP A 61 1.79 10.05 9.61
CA ASP A 61 3.06 10.61 9.13
C ASP A 61 3.88 11.20 10.27
N LEU A 62 5.21 11.25 10.12
CA LEU A 62 6.15 11.86 11.06
C LEU A 62 6.15 13.40 11.01
N SER A 63 5.65 13.99 9.93
CA SER A 63 5.73 15.42 9.68
C SER A 63 4.39 16.09 9.93
N SER A 64 4.30 16.89 11.00
CA SER A 64 3.11 17.69 11.29
C SER A 64 2.75 18.65 10.16
N GLY A 65 3.76 19.27 9.50
CA GLY A 65 3.52 20.18 8.38
C GLY A 65 3.02 19.46 7.10
N MET A 66 3.30 18.16 6.93
CA MET A 66 2.68 17.34 5.88
C MET A 66 1.24 16.99 6.24
N LEU A 67 0.99 16.64 7.50
CA LEU A 67 -0.35 16.31 7.98
C LEU A 67 -1.33 17.50 7.87
N GLU A 68 -0.87 18.74 8.08
CA GLU A 68 -1.70 19.95 7.84
C GLU A 68 -2.20 20.01 6.39
N ARG A 69 -1.35 19.65 5.43
CA ARG A 69 -1.74 19.60 4.01
C ARG A 69 -2.63 18.42 3.69
N ALA A 70 -2.37 17.25 4.30
CA ALA A 70 -3.24 16.09 4.18
C ALA A 70 -4.64 16.41 4.72
N LYS A 71 -4.73 17.12 5.84
CA LYS A 71 -5.99 17.62 6.44
C LYS A 71 -6.76 18.54 5.49
N ALA A 72 -6.07 19.41 4.77
CA ALA A 72 -6.69 20.32 3.80
C ALA A 72 -7.31 19.61 2.59
N ARG A 73 -7.05 18.29 2.40
CA ARG A 73 -7.69 17.49 1.33
C ARG A 73 -9.08 16.98 1.71
N ASP A 74 -9.43 17.02 2.99
CA ASP A 74 -10.75 16.64 3.52
C ASP A 74 -11.23 15.25 3.10
N VAL A 75 -10.31 14.27 3.09
CA VAL A 75 -10.59 12.88 2.69
C VAL A 75 -10.26 11.85 3.77
N TYR A 76 -9.51 12.25 4.81
CA TYR A 76 -9.16 11.40 5.94
C TYR A 76 -10.16 11.58 7.08
N ASP A 77 -10.60 10.47 7.66
CA ASP A 77 -11.42 10.49 8.89
C ASP A 77 -10.54 10.82 10.11
N GLU A 78 -9.25 10.39 10.08
CA GLU A 78 -8.28 10.66 11.15
C GLU A 78 -6.88 10.84 10.55
N LEU A 79 -6.11 11.72 11.17
CA LEU A 79 -4.69 11.94 10.88
C LEU A 79 -3.89 11.84 12.17
N TYR A 80 -2.88 10.98 12.19
CA TYR A 80 -2.04 10.74 13.34
C TYR A 80 -0.60 11.19 13.09
N HIS A 81 -0.07 12.02 14.00
CA HIS A 81 1.33 12.44 13.97
C HIS A 81 2.17 11.49 14.82
N GLY A 82 3.03 10.70 14.19
CA GLY A 82 3.86 9.74 14.90
C GLY A 82 4.68 8.81 13.99
N GLU A 83 5.50 8.00 14.63
CA GLU A 83 6.32 6.98 13.98
C GLU A 83 5.44 5.80 13.53
N LEU A 84 5.70 5.32 12.30
CA LEU A 84 4.84 4.33 11.65
C LEU A 84 4.77 2.99 12.38
N VAL A 85 5.93 2.43 12.80
CA VAL A 85 5.98 1.12 13.45
C VAL A 85 5.27 1.17 14.81
N ALA A 86 5.53 2.23 15.58
CA ALA A 86 4.88 2.45 16.87
C ALA A 86 3.35 2.60 16.73
N TYR A 87 2.90 3.32 15.69
CA TYR A 87 1.48 3.44 15.40
C TYR A 87 0.84 2.10 15.03
N LEU A 88 1.47 1.32 14.14
CA LEU A 88 0.99 0.01 13.75
C LEU A 88 0.88 -0.95 14.94
N ASP A 89 1.86 -0.92 15.84
CA ASP A 89 1.85 -1.76 17.06
C ASP A 89 0.76 -1.36 18.05
N SER A 90 0.32 -0.11 18.04
CA SER A 90 -0.77 0.38 18.87
C SER A 90 -2.17 0.03 18.36
N ALA A 91 -2.29 -0.48 17.13
CA ALA A 91 -3.56 -0.72 16.45
C ALA A 91 -3.71 -2.16 15.92
N PRO A 92 -3.63 -3.21 16.80
CA PRO A 92 -3.71 -4.59 16.35
C PRO A 92 -5.07 -4.92 15.73
N ASP A 93 -5.07 -5.80 14.73
CA ASP A 93 -6.25 -6.31 13.99
C ASP A 93 -7.29 -5.22 13.60
N THR A 94 -6.78 -4.06 13.22
CA THR A 94 -7.60 -2.86 12.95
C THR A 94 -7.90 -2.68 11.46
N PHE A 95 -6.91 -2.91 10.59
CA PHE A 95 -6.98 -2.51 9.19
C PHE A 95 -7.29 -3.65 8.24
N ASP A 96 -8.20 -3.40 7.31
CA ASP A 96 -8.48 -4.26 6.16
C ASP A 96 -7.56 -3.95 4.97
N LEU A 97 -7.01 -2.73 4.93
CA LEU A 97 -6.06 -2.25 3.92
C LEU A 97 -4.97 -1.41 4.59
N ILE A 98 -3.72 -1.70 4.30
CA ILE A 98 -2.58 -0.79 4.53
C ILE A 98 -1.99 -0.45 3.18
N ALA A 99 -1.99 0.84 2.83
CA ALA A 99 -1.39 1.37 1.63
C ALA A 99 -0.20 2.26 1.99
N SER A 100 0.90 2.21 1.23
CA SER A 100 2.08 3.04 1.50
C SER A 100 2.79 3.43 0.20
N ALA A 101 2.83 4.72 -0.10
CA ALA A 101 3.49 5.25 -1.28
C ALA A 101 4.76 6.03 -0.91
N ASP A 102 5.90 5.58 -1.42
CA ASP A 102 7.23 6.21 -1.23
C ASP A 102 7.65 6.43 0.24
N THR A 103 7.15 5.60 1.17
CA THR A 103 7.51 5.65 2.60
C THR A 103 8.49 4.54 2.97
N LEU A 104 8.26 3.30 2.51
CA LEU A 104 9.14 2.19 2.87
C LEU A 104 10.51 2.26 2.20
N ILE A 105 10.72 3.18 1.28
CA ILE A 105 12.03 3.53 0.72
C ILE A 105 12.99 4.13 1.76
N TYR A 106 12.51 4.57 2.91
CA TYR A 106 13.35 5.08 4.02
C TYR A 106 13.76 3.98 5.01
N PHE A 107 13.25 2.75 4.85
CA PHE A 107 13.59 1.59 5.66
C PHE A 107 14.63 0.73 4.94
N GLY A 108 15.72 0.35 5.61
CA GLY A 108 16.70 -0.60 5.07
C GLY A 108 16.14 -2.03 5.14
N PRO A 109 16.23 -2.74 6.26
CA PRO A 109 15.46 -3.95 6.51
C PRO A 109 13.98 -3.59 6.66
N LEU A 110 13.11 -4.41 6.07
CA LEU A 110 11.65 -4.22 6.15
C LEU A 110 10.99 -5.13 7.19
N ASP A 111 11.77 -5.92 7.90
CA ASP A 111 11.28 -6.98 8.78
C ASP A 111 10.35 -6.43 9.86
N ASP A 112 10.79 -5.39 10.60
CA ASP A 112 10.02 -4.81 11.70
C ASP A 112 8.72 -4.14 11.23
N VAL A 113 8.79 -3.32 10.18
CA VAL A 113 7.60 -2.64 9.66
C VAL A 113 6.61 -3.61 9.03
N LEU A 114 7.06 -4.68 8.37
CA LEU A 114 6.18 -5.71 7.82
C LEU A 114 5.53 -6.55 8.93
N GLN A 115 6.26 -6.88 9.99
CA GLN A 115 5.69 -7.57 11.16
C GLN A 115 4.68 -6.70 11.90
N ALA A 116 4.96 -5.40 12.08
CA ALA A 116 4.02 -4.45 12.67
C ALA A 116 2.76 -4.31 11.80
N ALA A 117 2.93 -4.17 10.48
CA ALA A 117 1.80 -4.15 9.55
C ALA A 117 0.96 -5.43 9.63
N HIS A 118 1.61 -6.60 9.71
CA HIS A 118 0.91 -7.88 9.87
C HIS A 118 0.09 -7.92 11.17
N ARG A 119 0.64 -7.43 12.30
CA ARG A 119 -0.11 -7.34 13.57
C ARG A 119 -1.31 -6.39 13.48
N ALA A 120 -1.13 -5.24 12.83
CA ALA A 120 -2.17 -4.21 12.70
C ALA A 120 -3.30 -4.58 11.74
N MET A 121 -3.08 -5.54 10.85
CA MET A 121 -4.07 -5.95 9.85
C MET A 121 -5.00 -7.05 10.35
N ARG A 122 -6.23 -7.04 9.87
CA ARG A 122 -7.15 -8.17 9.97
C ARG A 122 -6.75 -9.28 9.00
N THR A 123 -7.04 -10.52 9.35
CA THR A 123 -6.82 -11.66 8.46
C THR A 123 -7.52 -11.46 7.11
N GLY A 124 -6.82 -11.72 6.03
CA GLY A 124 -7.29 -11.48 4.66
C GLY A 124 -7.17 -10.02 4.23
N GLY A 125 -6.64 -9.13 5.08
CA GLY A 125 -6.38 -7.74 4.73
C GLY A 125 -5.26 -7.59 3.70
N LEU A 126 -5.32 -6.51 2.92
CA LEU A 126 -4.37 -6.22 1.83
C LEU A 126 -3.31 -5.23 2.29
N LEU A 127 -2.04 -5.57 2.07
CA LEU A 127 -0.89 -4.66 2.18
C LEU A 127 -0.40 -4.33 0.77
N ILE A 128 -0.40 -3.04 0.42
CA ILE A 128 0.03 -2.53 -0.88
C ILE A 128 1.03 -1.41 -0.68
N PHE A 129 2.25 -1.57 -1.19
CA PHE A 129 3.28 -0.55 -1.06
C PHE A 129 4.24 -0.56 -2.24
N ASN A 130 5.03 0.51 -2.38
CA ASN A 130 6.14 0.54 -3.31
C ASN A 130 7.47 0.81 -2.60
N VAL A 131 8.54 0.33 -3.24
CA VAL A 131 9.93 0.62 -2.90
C VAL A 131 10.72 0.93 -4.17
N GLU A 132 11.91 1.54 -4.05
CA GLU A 132 12.84 1.63 -5.19
C GLU A 132 13.42 0.25 -5.50
N GLU A 133 13.52 -0.08 -6.80
CA GLU A 133 14.01 -1.38 -7.25
C GLU A 133 15.53 -1.46 -7.14
N GLY A 134 16.00 -2.47 -6.44
CA GLY A 134 17.40 -2.84 -6.29
C GLY A 134 17.74 -4.09 -7.10
N ARG A 135 18.99 -4.18 -7.57
CA ARG A 135 19.47 -5.38 -8.27
C ARG A 135 19.69 -6.54 -7.31
N GLU A 136 19.23 -7.71 -7.69
CA GLU A 136 19.59 -8.94 -6.99
C GLU A 136 21.09 -9.19 -7.13
N ARG A 137 21.77 -9.49 -6.01
CA ARG A 137 23.18 -9.85 -5.97
C ARG A 137 23.37 -11.05 -5.06
N ARG A 138 24.09 -12.05 -5.54
CA ARG A 138 24.38 -13.25 -4.76
C ARG A 138 25.15 -12.88 -3.48
N GLY A 139 24.69 -13.35 -2.32
CA GLY A 139 25.30 -13.08 -1.01
C GLY A 139 25.04 -11.69 -0.43
N ALA A 140 24.23 -10.83 -1.09
CA ALA A 140 23.86 -9.53 -0.54
C ALA A 140 22.60 -9.61 0.32
N THR A 141 22.42 -8.60 1.21
CA THR A 141 21.24 -8.47 2.08
C THR A 141 19.92 -8.34 1.30
N GLY A 142 20.00 -7.87 0.07
CA GLY A 142 18.84 -7.65 -0.80
C GLY A 142 18.26 -6.23 -0.71
N TYR A 143 18.82 -5.37 0.12
CA TYR A 143 18.54 -3.93 0.15
C TYR A 143 19.85 -3.12 0.21
N ARG A 144 19.80 -1.85 -0.22
CA ARG A 144 20.98 -0.99 -0.27
C ARG A 144 20.61 0.48 -0.14
N LEU A 145 21.32 1.20 0.71
CA LEU A 145 21.24 2.65 0.83
C LEU A 145 21.77 3.32 -0.46
N GLN A 146 21.00 4.22 -1.03
CA GLN A 146 21.33 5.02 -2.20
C GLN A 146 21.79 6.43 -1.81
N GLN A 147 22.34 7.20 -2.75
CA GLN A 147 22.92 8.52 -2.51
C GLN A 147 21.97 9.54 -1.87
N ARG A 148 20.64 9.38 -2.02
CA ARG A 148 19.63 10.31 -1.50
C ARG A 148 18.98 9.84 -0.20
N ALA A 149 19.72 9.08 0.60
CA ALA A 149 19.24 8.52 1.86
C ALA A 149 17.95 7.69 1.73
N ARG A 150 17.74 7.04 0.57
CA ARG A 150 16.67 6.09 0.32
C ARG A 150 17.26 4.71 0.09
N TYR A 151 16.50 3.69 0.43
CA TYR A 151 16.89 2.30 0.18
C TYR A 151 16.22 1.77 -1.08
N SER A 152 16.98 1.02 -1.87
CA SER A 152 16.44 0.17 -2.91
C SER A 152 16.39 -1.29 -2.43
N HIS A 153 15.36 -2.04 -2.87
CA HIS A 153 15.13 -3.41 -2.45
C HIS A 153 15.02 -4.32 -3.67
N SER A 154 15.64 -5.50 -3.60
CA SER A 154 15.54 -6.48 -4.67
C SER A 154 14.21 -7.23 -4.61
N HIS A 155 13.74 -7.70 -5.76
CA HIS A 155 12.52 -8.49 -5.88
C HIS A 155 12.54 -9.75 -4.99
N GLY A 156 13.68 -10.46 -4.96
CA GLY A 156 13.84 -11.67 -4.14
C GLY A 156 13.80 -11.37 -2.64
N TYR A 157 14.40 -10.25 -2.21
CA TYR A 157 14.33 -9.80 -0.81
C TYR A 157 12.88 -9.50 -0.42
N LEU A 158 12.15 -8.69 -1.20
CA LEU A 158 10.77 -8.36 -0.89
C LEU A 158 9.90 -9.62 -0.72
N ARG A 159 10.04 -10.58 -1.63
CA ARG A 159 9.29 -11.83 -1.57
C ARG A 159 9.60 -12.63 -0.30
N ARG A 160 10.86 -12.68 0.11
CA ARG A 160 11.28 -13.37 1.35
C ARG A 160 10.78 -12.64 2.59
N ALA A 161 10.96 -11.32 2.67
CA ALA A 161 10.56 -10.51 3.83
C ALA A 161 9.04 -10.54 4.05
N LEU A 162 8.24 -10.42 2.99
CA LEU A 162 6.78 -10.54 3.05
C LEU A 162 6.34 -11.91 3.58
N ARG A 163 6.92 -12.99 3.05
CA ARG A 163 6.60 -14.36 3.51
C ARG A 163 7.02 -14.60 4.96
N ALA A 164 8.20 -14.10 5.35
CA ALA A 164 8.69 -14.22 6.73
C ALA A 164 7.79 -13.47 7.72
N ALA A 165 7.18 -12.36 7.31
CA ALA A 165 6.21 -11.61 8.09
C ALA A 165 4.79 -12.20 8.08
N GLY A 166 4.54 -13.32 7.37
CA GLY A 166 3.22 -13.99 7.35
C GLY A 166 2.29 -13.55 6.21
N PHE A 167 2.82 -12.84 5.20
CA PHE A 167 2.03 -12.44 4.03
C PHE A 167 2.09 -13.44 2.88
N GLY A 168 0.95 -13.69 2.26
CA GLY A 168 0.83 -14.28 0.93
C GLY A 168 1.08 -13.21 -0.14
N VAL A 169 2.12 -13.40 -0.97
CA VAL A 169 2.46 -12.45 -2.04
C VAL A 169 1.55 -12.68 -3.24
N LEU A 170 0.71 -11.69 -3.57
CA LEU A 170 -0.20 -11.72 -4.72
C LEU A 170 0.49 -11.23 -5.99
N ALA A 171 1.24 -10.12 -5.91
CA ALA A 171 2.00 -9.55 -7.01
C ALA A 171 3.21 -8.75 -6.51
N ILE A 172 4.28 -8.70 -7.30
CA ILE A 172 5.36 -7.72 -7.20
C ILE A 172 5.65 -7.30 -8.64
N GLU A 173 5.34 -6.03 -8.98
CA GLU A 173 5.39 -5.51 -10.35
C GLU A 173 6.40 -4.37 -10.44
N SER A 174 7.24 -4.37 -11.48
CA SER A 174 8.15 -3.24 -11.74
C SER A 174 7.40 -2.05 -12.32
N ALA A 175 7.74 -0.84 -11.87
CA ALA A 175 7.13 0.41 -12.31
C ALA A 175 8.15 1.56 -12.33
N ALA A 176 7.94 2.57 -13.17
CA ALA A 176 8.68 3.82 -13.13
C ALA A 176 7.96 4.78 -12.17
N LEU A 177 8.46 4.90 -10.93
CA LEU A 177 7.77 5.64 -9.85
C LEU A 177 7.74 7.14 -10.10
N ARG A 178 8.84 7.69 -10.61
CA ARG A 178 9.04 9.13 -10.88
C ARG A 178 10.26 9.36 -11.76
N LEU A 179 10.47 10.60 -12.17
CA LEU A 179 11.72 11.04 -12.79
C LEU A 179 12.61 11.73 -11.76
N GLU A 180 13.90 11.43 -11.76
CA GLU A 180 14.93 12.17 -11.04
C GLU A 180 16.03 12.58 -12.01
N SER A 181 16.30 13.88 -12.09
CA SER A 181 17.26 14.44 -13.07
C SER A 181 17.00 13.94 -14.51
N GLY A 182 15.72 13.86 -14.89
CA GLY A 182 15.27 13.40 -16.21
C GLY A 182 15.33 11.89 -16.45
N ARG A 183 15.76 11.08 -15.45
CA ARG A 183 15.85 9.63 -15.56
C ARG A 183 14.76 8.95 -14.75
N PRO A 184 14.14 7.87 -15.25
CA PRO A 184 13.14 7.13 -14.49
C PRO A 184 13.78 6.43 -13.28
N VAL A 185 13.14 6.55 -12.12
CA VAL A 185 13.44 5.78 -10.92
C VAL A 185 12.61 4.50 -10.99
N ALA A 186 13.29 3.38 -11.17
CA ALA A 186 12.64 2.07 -11.16
C ALA A 186 12.19 1.72 -9.74
N GLY A 187 11.02 1.14 -9.61
CA GLY A 187 10.47 0.66 -8.35
C GLY A 187 9.70 -0.63 -8.49
N LEU A 188 9.41 -1.23 -7.35
CA LEU A 188 8.59 -2.42 -7.21
C LEU A 188 7.31 -2.04 -6.46
N VAL A 189 6.17 -2.39 -7.02
CA VAL A 189 4.87 -2.30 -6.34
C VAL A 189 4.49 -3.69 -5.86
N ALA A 190 4.42 -3.86 -4.54
CA ALA A 190 4.06 -5.12 -3.90
C ALA A 190 2.60 -5.10 -3.46
N THR A 191 1.88 -6.16 -3.79
CA THR A 191 0.53 -6.46 -3.30
C THR A 191 0.58 -7.79 -2.59
N SER A 192 0.15 -7.81 -1.33
CA SER A 192 0.16 -9.00 -0.50
C SER A 192 -1.05 -9.04 0.43
N GLU A 193 -1.34 -10.20 1.00
CA GLU A 193 -2.51 -10.44 1.84
C GLU A 193 -2.07 -11.10 3.14
N LYS A 194 -2.60 -10.64 4.30
CA LYS A 194 -2.35 -11.28 5.58
C LYS A 194 -2.96 -12.68 5.55
N MET A 195 -2.09 -13.69 5.62
CA MET A 195 -2.50 -15.09 5.67
C MET A 195 -2.95 -15.46 7.09
N GLU A 196 -3.90 -16.37 7.15
CA GLU A 196 -4.34 -16.93 8.43
C GLU A 196 -3.31 -17.96 8.92
N GLY A 197 -2.98 -17.93 10.19
CA GLY A 197 -2.26 -19.04 10.83
C GLY A 197 -3.20 -20.25 10.93
N SER A 198 -3.07 -21.20 10.00
CA SER A 198 -3.60 -22.57 10.07
C SER A 198 -5.09 -22.78 10.34
N ALA A 199 -6.01 -21.92 9.88
CA ALA A 199 -7.42 -22.27 9.77
C ALA A 199 -8.00 -21.70 8.46
N ILE A 200 -8.70 -22.55 7.71
CA ILE A 200 -9.22 -22.24 6.35
C ILE A 200 -10.31 -21.17 6.43
N ARG A 201 -9.92 -19.90 6.42
CA ARG A 201 -10.83 -18.80 6.09
C ARG A 201 -10.53 -18.31 4.68
N THR A 202 -11.58 -18.07 3.90
CA THR A 202 -11.41 -17.57 2.53
C THR A 202 -10.79 -16.17 2.56
N PRO A 203 -9.63 -15.95 1.89
CA PRO A 203 -8.95 -14.66 1.82
C PRO A 203 -9.88 -13.52 1.38
N LEU A 204 -9.62 -12.28 1.82
CA LEU A 204 -10.43 -11.12 1.45
C LEU A 204 -10.52 -10.96 -0.07
N SER A 205 -9.42 -11.13 -0.79
CA SER A 205 -9.39 -11.12 -2.25
C SER A 205 -10.31 -12.15 -2.90
N GLN A 206 -10.41 -13.36 -2.34
CA GLN A 206 -11.35 -14.39 -2.81
C GLN A 206 -12.79 -14.11 -2.39
N ARG A 207 -13.00 -13.62 -1.16
CA ARG A 207 -14.34 -13.19 -0.69
C ARG A 207 -14.88 -12.07 -1.57
N LEU A 208 -14.05 -11.09 -1.93
CA LEU A 208 -14.39 -10.00 -2.82
C LEU A 208 -14.67 -10.47 -4.25
N ARG A 209 -13.87 -11.43 -4.78
CA ARG A 209 -14.11 -12.06 -6.09
C ARG A 209 -15.41 -12.87 -6.10
N ALA A 210 -15.70 -13.63 -5.06
CA ALA A 210 -16.94 -14.40 -4.93
C ALA A 210 -18.18 -13.48 -4.88
N ALA A 211 -18.13 -12.37 -4.12
CA ALA A 211 -19.17 -11.35 -4.08
C ALA A 211 -19.42 -10.74 -5.47
N ARG A 212 -18.35 -10.43 -6.21
CA ARG A 212 -18.42 -9.89 -7.58
C ARG A 212 -19.06 -10.88 -8.56
N MET A 213 -18.73 -12.17 -8.46
CA MET A 213 -19.36 -13.21 -9.29
C MET A 213 -20.85 -13.34 -8.97
N LYS A 214 -21.24 -13.27 -7.68
CA LYS A 214 -22.64 -13.31 -7.26
C LYS A 214 -23.44 -12.13 -7.80
N ILE A 215 -22.89 -10.91 -7.75
CA ILE A 215 -23.50 -9.70 -8.30
C ILE A 215 -23.64 -9.80 -9.84
N ARG A 216 -22.62 -10.28 -10.54
CA ARG A 216 -22.69 -10.50 -12.00
C ARG A 216 -23.76 -11.51 -12.38
N ARG A 217 -23.89 -12.62 -11.63
CA ARG A 217 -24.95 -13.62 -11.85
C ARG A 217 -26.36 -13.03 -11.66
N ILE A 218 -26.53 -12.21 -10.61
CA ILE A 218 -27.83 -11.52 -10.37
C ILE A 218 -28.12 -10.54 -11.50
N ALA A 219 -27.14 -9.72 -11.92
CA ALA A 219 -27.30 -8.77 -13.01
C ALA A 219 -27.61 -9.45 -14.37
N SER A 220 -27.02 -10.61 -14.66
CA SER A 220 -27.33 -11.37 -15.89
C SER A 220 -28.70 -12.02 -15.82
N SER A 221 -29.13 -12.51 -14.65
CA SER A 221 -30.48 -13.06 -14.46
C SER A 221 -31.59 -12.02 -14.61
N ILE A 222 -31.34 -10.78 -14.22
CA ILE A 222 -32.30 -9.66 -14.41
C ILE A 222 -32.40 -9.30 -15.90
N ARG A 223 -31.31 -9.33 -16.67
CA ARG A 223 -31.31 -9.04 -18.12
C ARG A 223 -31.97 -10.12 -18.97
N GLN A 224 -32.14 -11.33 -18.47
CA GLN A 224 -32.84 -12.42 -19.18
C GLN A 224 -34.33 -12.48 -18.90
N ARG A 225 -34.85 -11.61 -18.00
CA ARG A 225 -36.28 -11.54 -17.66
C ARG A 225 -36.97 -10.29 -18.14
N VAL A 226 -36.27 -9.43 -18.93
CA VAL A 226 -36.80 -8.30 -19.70
C VAL A 226 -36.63 -8.58 -21.19
#